data_5c2d7529721f31db978b6222ae7b0344
#
_entry.id   5c2d7529721f31db978b6222ae7b0344
#
_cell.length_a   1.000
_cell.length_b   1.000
_cell.length_c   1.000
_cell.angle_alpha   90.00
_cell.angle_beta   90.00
_cell.angle_gamma   90.00
#
_symmetry.space_group_name_H-M   'P 1'
#
loop_
_entity.id
_entity.type
_entity.pdbx_description
1 polymer ?
#
loop_
_entity_poly.entity_id
_entity_poly.type
_entity_poly.pdbx_seq_one_letter_code
_entity_poly.pdbx_strand_id
1 'polypeptide(L)'
;MRAFVFTDASLKRHAGQFVWLSINTEKAGNAAFLETHRIEALPSFYVLDPAAGKVALRWVGGASVRQVERILEDGRRAVYGKERGVEELLARADRFFGENKYAEAVEKYRGVLGKAPAGWPSYARTLESLLFALQQIGDSKSCAETAREAYPKLRETPSSANVAGSGLDCALSMKEADPARAGLVAALTADAREVVAARRSDLAVDDISSVYLTLAAEREAARDSDGRKTVLSDLASYLEGEAARAKTPAARVVFDSHRLSAYLQLNAPERAVPMLEASERDFPDDYNPPARLAVAYKAIERWDDALAASDRALPKAYGPRKIGIWMARADILAGKGDHPAARRAVEQALAEADAFPPGQRSEGTISALKKKLAAMP
;
A
#
# COMPACT_ATOMS: atom_id res chain seq x y z
N MET A 1 5.18 -0.69 9.57
CA MET A 1 4.88 -1.93 10.33
C MET A 1 6.09 -2.46 11.12
N ARG A 2 7.22 -2.86 10.51
CA ARG A 2 8.37 -3.47 11.26
C ARG A 2 8.96 -2.56 12.33
N ALA A 3 9.05 -1.25 12.06
CA ALA A 3 9.71 -0.30 12.97
C ALA A 3 8.82 0.17 14.14
N PHE A 4 7.51 0.05 14.05
CA PHE A 4 6.59 0.66 15.01
C PHE A 4 5.56 -0.31 15.58
N VAL A 5 5.05 -1.24 14.75
CA VAL A 5 3.95 -2.12 15.16
C VAL A 5 4.50 -3.43 15.73
N PHE A 6 5.34 -4.15 14.98
CA PHE A 6 5.86 -5.46 15.45
C PHE A 6 6.91 -5.37 16.54
N THR A 7 7.36 -4.16 16.90
CA THR A 7 8.23 -3.91 18.04
C THR A 7 7.47 -3.54 19.32
N ASP A 8 6.15 -3.40 19.23
CA ASP A 8 5.32 -3.04 20.38
C ASP A 8 5.31 -4.16 21.44
N ALA A 9 5.50 -3.77 22.69
CA ALA A 9 5.59 -4.70 23.80
C ALA A 9 4.28 -5.46 24.08
N SER A 10 3.12 -4.90 23.73
CA SER A 10 1.82 -5.54 23.93
C SER A 10 1.69 -6.83 23.12
N LEU A 11 2.34 -6.92 21.95
CA LEU A 11 2.31 -8.12 21.10
C LEU A 11 3.04 -9.33 21.73
N LYS A 12 3.86 -9.13 22.78
CA LYS A 12 4.52 -10.22 23.52
C LYS A 12 3.52 -11.21 24.11
N ARG A 13 2.30 -10.79 24.41
CA ARG A 13 1.23 -11.69 24.90
C ARG A 13 0.85 -12.79 23.90
N HIS A 14 1.16 -12.60 22.63
CA HIS A 14 0.93 -13.57 21.56
C HIS A 14 2.13 -14.48 21.30
N ALA A 15 3.23 -14.34 22.07
CA ALA A 15 4.40 -15.19 21.95
C ALA A 15 4.03 -16.66 22.23
N GLY A 16 4.54 -17.57 21.38
CA GLY A 16 4.23 -19.00 21.47
C GLY A 16 2.86 -19.42 20.94
N GLN A 17 1.99 -18.46 20.58
CA GLN A 17 0.67 -18.78 20.01
C GLN A 17 0.70 -18.86 18.48
N PHE A 18 1.72 -18.31 17.84
CA PHE A 18 1.89 -18.27 16.39
C PHE A 18 3.34 -18.57 15.99
N VAL A 19 3.51 -19.19 14.83
CA VAL A 19 4.77 -19.21 14.11
C VAL A 19 4.79 -17.97 13.21
N TRP A 20 5.70 -17.03 13.51
CA TRP A 20 5.82 -15.76 12.79
C TRP A 20 6.75 -15.92 11.61
N LEU A 21 6.24 -15.64 10.41
CA LEU A 21 7.00 -15.66 9.18
C LEU A 21 7.00 -14.29 8.52
N SER A 22 8.16 -13.81 8.10
CA SER A 22 8.31 -12.60 7.30
C SER A 22 8.75 -13.00 5.90
N ILE A 23 7.78 -13.06 4.97
CA ILE A 23 8.02 -13.44 3.59
C ILE A 23 8.44 -12.20 2.80
N ASN A 24 9.66 -12.19 2.29
CA ASN A 24 10.12 -11.17 1.36
C ASN A 24 9.72 -11.56 -0.07
N THR A 25 8.80 -10.83 -0.67
CA THR A 25 8.24 -11.09 -2.01
C THR A 25 9.26 -10.93 -3.15
N GLU A 26 10.39 -10.29 -2.89
CA GLU A 26 11.47 -10.07 -3.85
C GLU A 26 12.45 -11.26 -3.95
N LYS A 27 12.50 -12.13 -2.92
CA LYS A 27 13.43 -13.26 -2.90
C LYS A 27 12.90 -14.44 -3.71
N ALA A 28 13.68 -14.93 -4.66
CA ALA A 28 13.29 -16.06 -5.51
C ALA A 28 12.92 -17.34 -4.73
N GLY A 29 13.54 -17.59 -3.57
CA GLY A 29 13.20 -18.71 -2.70
C GLY A 29 11.76 -18.65 -2.12
N ASN A 30 11.08 -17.51 -2.21
CA ASN A 30 9.69 -17.35 -1.78
C ASN A 30 8.69 -17.39 -2.95
N ALA A 31 9.13 -17.64 -4.18
CA ALA A 31 8.27 -17.62 -5.37
C ALA A 31 7.11 -18.61 -5.27
N ALA A 32 7.37 -19.83 -4.78
CA ALA A 32 6.32 -20.84 -4.59
C ALA A 32 5.22 -20.40 -3.62
N PHE A 33 5.56 -19.62 -2.58
CA PHE A 33 4.56 -19.02 -1.70
C PHE A 33 3.70 -18.02 -2.46
N LEU A 34 4.30 -17.20 -3.33
CA LEU A 34 3.59 -16.18 -4.11
C LEU A 34 2.69 -16.77 -5.20
N GLU A 35 3.02 -17.95 -5.74
CA GLU A 35 2.13 -18.69 -6.64
C GLU A 35 0.84 -19.12 -5.94
N THR A 36 0.98 -19.56 -4.68
CA THR A 36 -0.16 -20.04 -3.89
C THR A 36 -0.94 -18.90 -3.23
N HIS A 37 -0.23 -17.84 -2.84
CA HIS A 37 -0.79 -16.70 -2.10
C HIS A 37 -0.54 -15.41 -2.89
N ARG A 38 -1.46 -15.11 -3.80
CA ARG A 38 -1.36 -13.91 -4.63
C ARG A 38 -1.40 -12.65 -3.76
N ILE A 39 -0.39 -11.78 -3.94
CA ILE A 39 -0.25 -10.51 -3.21
C ILE A 39 -0.63 -9.36 -4.16
N GLU A 40 -1.76 -8.71 -3.93
CA GLU A 40 -2.18 -7.53 -4.71
C GLU A 40 -1.65 -6.23 -4.11
N ALA A 41 -1.45 -6.18 -2.80
CA ALA A 41 -0.93 -4.99 -2.11
C ALA A 41 -0.05 -5.37 -0.92
N LEU A 42 0.86 -4.48 -0.57
CA LEU A 42 1.78 -4.63 0.57
C LEU A 42 1.55 -3.51 1.59
N PRO A 43 1.64 -3.86 2.88
CA PRO A 43 1.80 -5.20 3.45
C PRO A 43 0.53 -6.04 3.34
N SER A 44 0.67 -7.38 3.31
CA SER A 44 -0.43 -8.33 3.48
C SER A 44 -0.10 -9.28 4.62
N PHE A 45 -1.10 -9.61 5.44
CA PHE A 45 -0.99 -10.57 6.53
C PHE A 45 -1.84 -11.78 6.21
N TYR A 46 -1.30 -12.96 6.46
CA TYR A 46 -2.01 -14.22 6.34
C TYR A 46 -1.94 -14.96 7.66
N VAL A 47 -3.09 -15.38 8.17
CA VAL A 47 -3.16 -16.40 9.21
C VAL A 47 -3.51 -17.71 8.51
N LEU A 48 -2.61 -18.68 8.63
CA LEU A 48 -2.75 -19.98 8.00
C LEU A 48 -3.15 -21.01 9.05
N ASP A 49 -4.07 -21.90 8.70
CA ASP A 49 -4.36 -23.09 9.46
C ASP A 49 -3.20 -24.09 9.28
N PRO A 50 -2.43 -24.43 10.33
CA PRO A 50 -1.27 -25.29 10.19
C PRO A 50 -1.62 -26.74 9.84
N ALA A 51 -2.85 -27.20 10.15
CA ALA A 51 -3.28 -28.55 9.85
C ALA A 51 -3.77 -28.70 8.38
N ALA A 52 -4.49 -27.67 7.88
CA ALA A 52 -5.05 -27.69 6.54
C ALA A 52 -4.16 -27.00 5.49
N GLY A 53 -3.16 -26.22 5.92
CA GLY A 53 -2.34 -25.39 5.03
C GLY A 53 -3.13 -24.29 4.30
N LYS A 54 -4.32 -23.94 4.80
CA LYS A 54 -5.25 -22.99 4.16
C LYS A 54 -5.25 -21.63 4.85
N VAL A 55 -5.60 -20.61 4.09
CA VAL A 55 -5.81 -19.26 4.63
C VAL A 55 -7.07 -19.25 5.49
N ALA A 56 -6.89 -18.96 6.78
CA ALA A 56 -7.99 -18.77 7.73
C ALA A 56 -8.43 -17.30 7.78
N LEU A 57 -7.47 -16.37 7.65
CA LEU A 57 -7.72 -14.94 7.59
C LEU A 57 -6.64 -14.26 6.74
N ARG A 58 -7.04 -13.28 5.94
CA ARG A 58 -6.14 -12.36 5.23
C ARG A 58 -6.49 -10.92 5.59
N TRP A 59 -5.47 -10.10 5.74
CA TRP A 59 -5.57 -8.65 5.88
C TRP A 59 -4.67 -7.98 4.85
N VAL A 60 -5.15 -6.90 4.25
CA VAL A 60 -4.43 -6.13 3.23
C VAL A 60 -4.28 -4.68 3.70
N GLY A 61 -3.07 -4.15 3.59
CA GLY A 61 -2.74 -2.79 4.00
C GLY A 61 -2.01 -2.70 5.33
N GLY A 62 -1.75 -1.46 5.75
CA GLY A 62 -1.19 -1.14 7.06
C GLY A 62 -2.12 -1.57 8.19
N ALA A 63 -1.58 -1.66 9.40
CA ALA A 63 -2.39 -1.88 10.59
C ALA A 63 -1.71 -1.24 11.79
N SER A 64 -2.48 -0.64 12.67
CA SER A 64 -2.05 -0.24 14.01
C SER A 64 -1.83 -1.47 14.90
N VAL A 65 -1.20 -1.29 16.05
CA VAL A 65 -1.02 -2.38 17.03
C VAL A 65 -2.37 -3.01 17.41
N ARG A 66 -3.38 -2.19 17.67
CA ARG A 66 -4.74 -2.66 18.03
C ARG A 66 -5.39 -3.48 16.91
N GLN A 67 -5.19 -3.08 15.66
CA GLN A 67 -5.69 -3.85 14.51
C GLN A 67 -4.95 -5.18 14.36
N VAL A 68 -3.61 -5.21 14.53
CA VAL A 68 -2.84 -6.46 14.52
C VAL A 68 -3.30 -7.40 15.62
N GLU A 69 -3.51 -6.92 16.84
CA GLU A 69 -4.05 -7.73 17.93
C GLU A 69 -5.40 -8.35 17.57
N ARG A 70 -6.28 -7.57 16.93
CA ARG A 70 -7.59 -8.08 16.45
C ARG A 70 -7.43 -9.12 15.35
N ILE A 71 -6.55 -8.89 14.39
CA ILE A 71 -6.24 -9.86 13.32
C ILE A 71 -5.78 -11.19 13.90
N LEU A 72 -4.90 -11.16 14.91
CA LEU A 72 -4.38 -12.36 15.57
C LEU A 72 -5.48 -13.10 16.34
N GLU A 73 -6.30 -12.37 17.10
CA GLU A 73 -7.42 -12.95 17.86
C GLU A 73 -8.45 -13.60 16.94
N ASP A 74 -8.86 -12.89 15.87
CA ASP A 74 -9.83 -13.40 14.90
C ASP A 74 -9.25 -14.59 14.12
N GLY A 75 -7.99 -14.50 13.69
CA GLY A 75 -7.31 -15.59 13.00
C GLY A 75 -7.19 -16.85 13.86
N ARG A 76 -6.85 -16.72 15.14
CA ARG A 76 -6.81 -17.87 16.07
C ARG A 76 -8.20 -18.48 16.26
N ARG A 77 -9.23 -17.64 16.37
CA ARG A 77 -10.62 -18.12 16.42
C ARG A 77 -11.00 -18.86 15.16
N ALA A 78 -10.70 -18.34 13.98
CA ALA A 78 -11.02 -18.96 12.71
C ALA A 78 -10.38 -20.36 12.54
N VAL A 79 -9.22 -20.61 13.19
CA VAL A 79 -8.51 -21.92 13.13
C VAL A 79 -9.00 -22.87 14.22
N TYR A 80 -9.14 -22.42 15.46
CA TYR A 80 -9.35 -23.29 16.62
C TYR A 80 -10.71 -23.10 17.30
N GLY A 81 -11.47 -22.09 16.92
CA GLY A 81 -12.78 -21.81 17.51
C GLY A 81 -13.84 -22.83 17.11
N LYS A 82 -14.75 -23.11 18.02
CA LYS A 82 -16.00 -23.84 17.73
C LYS A 82 -17.12 -22.80 17.54
N GLU A 83 -16.88 -21.89 16.61
CA GLU A 83 -17.70 -20.69 16.45
C GLU A 83 -19.09 -21.00 15.96
N ARG A 84 -20.07 -20.22 16.44
CA ARG A 84 -21.47 -20.20 16.00
C ARG A 84 -21.89 -18.75 15.71
N GLY A 85 -22.94 -18.61 14.91
CA GLY A 85 -23.51 -17.29 14.64
C GLY A 85 -22.63 -16.40 13.78
N VAL A 86 -22.42 -15.14 14.18
CA VAL A 86 -21.72 -14.13 13.37
C VAL A 86 -20.24 -14.47 13.14
N GLU A 87 -19.58 -15.11 14.08
CA GLU A 87 -18.18 -15.49 13.98
C GLU A 87 -17.97 -16.62 12.94
N GLU A 88 -18.88 -17.59 12.88
CA GLU A 88 -18.83 -18.63 11.83
C GLU A 88 -19.02 -18.03 10.43
N LEU A 89 -19.94 -17.06 10.31
CA LEU A 89 -20.17 -16.36 9.05
C LEU A 89 -18.92 -15.53 8.66
N LEU A 90 -18.27 -14.88 9.63
CA LEU A 90 -17.03 -14.13 9.41
C LEU A 90 -15.91 -15.06 8.92
N ALA A 91 -15.69 -16.20 9.57
CA ALA A 91 -14.66 -17.15 9.16
C ALA A 91 -14.89 -17.69 7.73
N ARG A 92 -16.14 -17.80 7.30
CA ARG A 92 -16.47 -18.16 5.90
C ARG A 92 -16.15 -17.01 4.93
N ALA A 93 -16.48 -15.77 5.29
CA ALA A 93 -16.16 -14.61 4.48
C ALA A 93 -14.66 -14.42 4.33
N ASP A 94 -13.89 -14.55 5.42
CA ASP A 94 -12.44 -14.46 5.44
C ASP A 94 -11.77 -15.52 4.55
N ARG A 95 -12.33 -16.73 4.47
CA ARG A 95 -11.84 -17.78 3.55
C ARG A 95 -12.00 -17.38 2.08
N PHE A 96 -13.19 -16.91 1.68
CA PHE A 96 -13.39 -16.41 0.32
C PHE A 96 -12.46 -15.26 -0.02
N PHE A 97 -12.29 -14.34 0.90
CA PHE A 97 -11.36 -13.21 0.76
C PHE A 97 -9.91 -13.70 0.63
N GLY A 98 -9.50 -14.65 1.47
CA GLY A 98 -8.17 -15.27 1.42
C GLY A 98 -7.89 -16.01 0.11
N GLU A 99 -8.92 -16.56 -0.53
CA GLU A 99 -8.87 -17.24 -1.82
C GLU A 99 -9.03 -16.28 -3.02
N ASN A 100 -9.06 -14.95 -2.79
CA ASN A 100 -9.31 -13.90 -3.79
C ASN A 100 -10.69 -14.04 -4.51
N LYS A 101 -11.64 -14.73 -3.90
CA LYS A 101 -13.03 -14.84 -4.35
C LYS A 101 -13.81 -13.64 -3.80
N TYR A 102 -13.52 -12.46 -4.38
CA TYR A 102 -13.99 -11.19 -3.81
C TYR A 102 -15.49 -10.99 -3.93
N ALA A 103 -16.13 -11.47 -5.00
CA ALA A 103 -17.58 -11.36 -5.15
C ALA A 103 -18.33 -12.16 -4.06
N GLU A 104 -17.90 -13.39 -3.81
CA GLU A 104 -18.44 -14.23 -2.74
C GLU A 104 -18.11 -13.65 -1.36
N ALA A 105 -16.90 -13.12 -1.18
CA ALA A 105 -16.51 -12.45 0.05
C ALA A 105 -17.40 -11.24 0.36
N VAL A 106 -17.72 -10.40 -0.64
CA VAL A 106 -18.65 -9.26 -0.49
C VAL A 106 -20.01 -9.72 0.01
N GLU A 107 -20.61 -10.75 -0.61
CA GLU A 107 -21.92 -11.28 -0.18
C GLU A 107 -21.88 -11.73 1.29
N LYS A 108 -20.83 -12.47 1.66
CA LYS A 108 -20.70 -13.01 3.02
C LYS A 108 -20.43 -11.91 4.05
N TYR A 109 -19.52 -10.95 3.76
CA TYR A 109 -19.24 -9.82 4.66
C TYR A 109 -20.48 -8.94 4.88
N ARG A 110 -21.30 -8.68 3.84
CA ARG A 110 -22.59 -7.99 4.01
C ARG A 110 -23.52 -8.74 4.96
N GLY A 111 -23.60 -10.07 4.80
CA GLY A 111 -24.39 -10.93 5.69
C GLY A 111 -23.88 -10.95 7.14
N VAL A 112 -22.55 -10.85 7.34
CA VAL A 112 -21.93 -10.72 8.68
C VAL A 112 -22.32 -9.39 9.31
N LEU A 113 -22.08 -8.27 8.62
CA LEU A 113 -22.32 -6.92 9.13
C LEU A 113 -23.81 -6.69 9.44
N GLY A 114 -24.73 -7.26 8.64
CA GLY A 114 -26.16 -7.18 8.88
C GLY A 114 -26.64 -7.97 10.10
N LYS A 115 -25.85 -8.92 10.61
CA LYS A 115 -26.16 -9.74 11.80
C LYS A 115 -25.29 -9.39 13.00
N ALA A 116 -24.29 -8.53 12.82
CA ALA A 116 -23.35 -8.17 13.88
C ALA A 116 -24.07 -7.40 15.00
N PRO A 117 -23.88 -7.79 16.26
CA PRO A 117 -24.46 -7.03 17.38
C PRO A 117 -23.77 -5.67 17.52
N ALA A 118 -24.46 -4.72 18.15
CA ALA A 118 -23.88 -3.42 18.47
C ALA A 118 -22.60 -3.59 19.30
N GLY A 119 -21.54 -2.83 18.94
CA GLY A 119 -20.24 -2.90 19.61
C GLY A 119 -19.44 -4.19 19.31
N TRP A 120 -19.83 -4.97 18.31
CA TRP A 120 -19.08 -6.17 17.94
C TRP A 120 -17.62 -5.84 17.57
N PRO A 121 -16.63 -6.49 18.25
CA PRO A 121 -15.24 -6.07 18.13
C PRO A 121 -14.62 -6.23 16.75
N SER A 122 -15.10 -7.16 15.92
CA SER A 122 -14.57 -7.40 14.57
C SER A 122 -15.27 -6.55 13.49
N TYR A 123 -16.20 -5.65 13.86
CA TYR A 123 -16.95 -4.81 12.91
C TYR A 123 -16.04 -4.00 11.99
N ALA A 124 -15.10 -3.24 12.57
CA ALA A 124 -14.21 -2.37 11.81
C ALA A 124 -13.36 -3.17 10.80
N ARG A 125 -12.73 -4.26 11.25
CA ARG A 125 -11.93 -5.14 10.38
C ARG A 125 -12.77 -5.74 9.25
N THR A 126 -13.96 -6.23 9.58
CA THR A 126 -14.88 -6.81 8.60
C THR A 126 -15.27 -5.81 7.54
N LEU A 127 -15.54 -4.56 7.95
CA LEU A 127 -15.88 -3.48 7.04
C LEU A 127 -14.70 -3.13 6.11
N GLU A 128 -13.49 -2.99 6.64
CA GLU A 128 -12.30 -2.70 5.83
C GLU A 128 -12.06 -3.81 4.78
N SER A 129 -12.23 -5.08 5.16
CA SER A 129 -12.15 -6.21 4.22
C SER A 129 -13.26 -6.16 3.16
N LEU A 130 -14.47 -5.75 3.53
CA LEU A 130 -15.58 -5.55 2.58
C LEU A 130 -15.26 -4.43 1.58
N LEU A 131 -14.77 -3.27 2.06
CA LEU A 131 -14.41 -2.16 1.18
C LEU A 131 -13.33 -2.56 0.18
N PHE A 132 -12.28 -3.24 0.64
CA PHE A 132 -11.26 -3.77 -0.25
C PHE A 132 -11.83 -4.75 -1.29
N ALA A 133 -12.69 -5.69 -0.87
CA ALA A 133 -13.31 -6.64 -1.79
C ALA A 133 -14.19 -5.94 -2.85
N LEU A 134 -14.95 -4.90 -2.44
CA LEU A 134 -15.75 -4.08 -3.35
C LEU A 134 -14.88 -3.35 -4.39
N GLN A 135 -13.73 -2.80 -3.97
CA GLN A 135 -12.75 -2.21 -4.89
C GLN A 135 -12.22 -3.25 -5.89
N GLN A 136 -11.90 -4.47 -5.43
CA GLN A 136 -11.38 -5.52 -6.31
C GLN A 136 -12.38 -5.99 -7.38
N ILE A 137 -13.67 -5.94 -7.10
CA ILE A 137 -14.72 -6.28 -8.10
C ILE A 137 -15.20 -5.06 -8.90
N GLY A 138 -14.65 -3.86 -8.62
CA GLY A 138 -15.01 -2.62 -9.33
C GLY A 138 -16.40 -2.06 -8.94
N ASP A 139 -17.00 -2.50 -7.83
CA ASP A 139 -18.28 -1.95 -7.33
C ASP A 139 -18.04 -0.67 -6.52
N SER A 140 -17.59 0.36 -7.23
CA SER A 140 -17.22 1.65 -6.65
C SER A 140 -18.38 2.34 -5.94
N LYS A 141 -19.60 2.21 -6.45
CA LYS A 141 -20.80 2.81 -5.84
C LYS A 141 -21.10 2.19 -4.47
N SER A 142 -21.24 0.87 -4.41
CA SER A 142 -21.47 0.18 -3.15
C SER A 142 -20.35 0.41 -2.14
N CYS A 143 -19.11 0.51 -2.61
CA CYS A 143 -17.97 0.82 -1.76
C CYS A 143 -18.11 2.21 -1.13
N ALA A 144 -18.37 3.26 -1.91
CA ALA A 144 -18.54 4.63 -1.43
C ALA A 144 -19.74 4.76 -0.46
N GLU A 145 -20.88 4.18 -0.82
CA GLU A 145 -22.09 4.18 0.02
C GLU A 145 -21.85 3.47 1.36
N THR A 146 -21.22 2.30 1.33
CA THR A 146 -20.87 1.52 2.53
C THR A 146 -19.92 2.29 3.45
N ALA A 147 -18.88 2.90 2.89
CA ALA A 147 -17.93 3.70 3.66
C ALA A 147 -18.61 4.91 4.31
N ARG A 148 -19.43 5.63 3.56
CA ARG A 148 -20.16 6.81 4.04
C ARG A 148 -21.12 6.48 5.19
N GLU A 149 -21.85 5.36 5.08
CA GLU A 149 -22.75 4.90 6.13
C GLU A 149 -22.01 4.50 7.42
N ALA A 150 -20.85 3.86 7.25
CA ALA A 150 -20.10 3.30 8.36
C ALA A 150 -19.19 4.31 9.07
N TYR A 151 -18.69 5.34 8.38
CA TYR A 151 -17.72 6.28 8.93
C TYR A 151 -18.12 6.89 10.27
N PRO A 152 -19.37 7.36 10.51
CA PRO A 152 -19.77 7.91 11.80
C PRO A 152 -19.56 6.97 13.00
N LYS A 153 -19.63 5.66 12.77
CA LYS A 153 -19.41 4.63 13.81
C LYS A 153 -17.93 4.37 14.05
N LEU A 154 -17.06 4.71 13.08
CA LEU A 154 -15.64 4.37 13.08
C LEU A 154 -14.71 5.58 13.20
N ARG A 155 -15.25 6.81 13.21
CA ARG A 155 -14.47 8.06 13.23
C ARG A 155 -13.46 8.14 14.38
N GLU A 156 -13.77 7.54 15.53
CA GLU A 156 -12.90 7.51 16.71
C GLU A 156 -12.08 6.22 16.83
N THR A 157 -12.02 5.40 15.78
CA THR A 157 -11.28 4.13 15.75
C THR A 157 -10.04 4.23 14.86
N PRO A 158 -9.05 3.33 14.99
CA PRO A 158 -7.93 3.25 14.06
C PRO A 158 -8.32 3.01 12.59
N SER A 159 -9.53 2.54 12.33
CA SER A 159 -10.03 2.27 10.97
C SER A 159 -10.58 3.52 10.25
N SER A 160 -10.71 4.66 10.95
CA SER A 160 -11.29 5.89 10.37
C SER A 160 -10.56 6.35 9.11
N ALA A 161 -9.23 6.31 9.10
CA ALA A 161 -8.44 6.74 7.95
C ALA A 161 -8.66 5.84 6.73
N ASN A 162 -8.63 4.53 6.92
CA ASN A 162 -8.82 3.57 5.84
C ASN A 162 -10.25 3.64 5.27
N VAL A 163 -11.25 3.75 6.13
CA VAL A 163 -12.66 3.86 5.70
C VAL A 163 -12.93 5.16 4.94
N ALA A 164 -12.46 6.31 5.44
CA ALA A 164 -12.64 7.60 4.76
C ALA A 164 -11.86 7.65 3.44
N GLY A 165 -10.59 7.21 3.43
CA GLY A 165 -9.74 7.20 2.25
C GLY A 165 -10.25 6.27 1.16
N SER A 166 -10.56 5.02 1.50
CA SER A 166 -11.12 4.04 0.55
C SER A 166 -12.49 4.48 0.03
N GLY A 167 -13.34 5.03 0.91
CA GLY A 167 -14.65 5.55 0.51
C GLY A 167 -14.53 6.67 -0.52
N LEU A 168 -13.64 7.64 -0.28
CA LEU A 168 -13.41 8.75 -1.22
C LEU A 168 -12.82 8.26 -2.54
N ASP A 169 -11.85 7.33 -2.50
CA ASP A 169 -11.27 6.73 -3.70
C ASP A 169 -12.34 6.02 -4.53
N CYS A 170 -13.22 5.25 -3.88
CA CYS A 170 -14.36 4.62 -4.53
C CYS A 170 -15.30 5.66 -5.16
N ALA A 171 -15.64 6.74 -4.44
CA ALA A 171 -16.52 7.79 -4.96
C ALA A 171 -15.92 8.49 -6.19
N LEU A 172 -14.60 8.73 -6.19
CA LEU A 172 -13.88 9.29 -7.33
C LEU A 172 -13.87 8.33 -8.53
N SER A 173 -13.83 7.03 -8.28
CA SER A 173 -13.85 5.96 -9.30
C SER A 173 -15.23 5.68 -9.89
N MET A 174 -16.32 6.27 -9.35
CA MET A 174 -17.66 6.15 -9.91
C MET A 174 -17.74 6.86 -11.29
N LYS A 175 -18.64 6.36 -12.13
CA LYS A 175 -18.94 7.04 -13.42
C LYS A 175 -19.40 8.48 -13.16
N GLU A 176 -18.90 9.43 -13.95
CA GLU A 176 -19.27 10.84 -13.82
C GLU A 176 -20.78 11.09 -13.91
N ALA A 177 -21.48 10.29 -14.74
CA ALA A 177 -22.91 10.39 -14.95
C ALA A 177 -23.75 9.79 -13.81
N ASP A 178 -23.15 9.14 -12.80
CA ASP A 178 -23.94 8.60 -11.65
C ASP A 178 -24.44 9.76 -10.78
N PRO A 179 -25.76 9.88 -10.58
CA PRO A 179 -26.36 11.01 -9.85
C PRO A 179 -25.92 11.05 -8.37
N ALA A 180 -25.50 9.93 -7.78
CA ALA A 180 -25.04 9.89 -6.40
C ALA A 180 -23.57 10.38 -6.23
N ARG A 181 -22.78 10.37 -7.30
CA ARG A 181 -21.33 10.61 -7.26
C ARG A 181 -20.98 11.94 -6.60
N ALA A 182 -21.57 13.02 -7.04
CA ALA A 182 -21.24 14.36 -6.51
C ALA A 182 -21.49 14.47 -5.00
N GLY A 183 -22.63 13.96 -4.52
CA GLY A 183 -22.98 13.94 -3.11
C GLY A 183 -22.03 13.07 -2.27
N LEU A 184 -21.68 11.89 -2.79
CA LEU A 184 -20.73 10.98 -2.11
C LEU A 184 -19.33 11.55 -2.06
N VAL A 185 -18.82 12.11 -3.17
CA VAL A 185 -17.51 12.79 -3.19
C VAL A 185 -17.46 13.90 -2.16
N ALA A 186 -18.47 14.80 -2.13
CA ALA A 186 -18.51 15.90 -1.18
C ALA A 186 -18.51 15.42 0.28
N ALA A 187 -19.34 14.43 0.60
CA ALA A 187 -19.47 13.90 1.96
C ALA A 187 -18.18 13.17 2.41
N LEU A 188 -17.63 12.29 1.56
CA LEU A 188 -16.42 11.53 1.90
C LEU A 188 -15.16 12.40 1.88
N THR A 189 -15.12 13.49 1.10
CA THR A 189 -14.09 14.53 1.21
C THR A 189 -14.12 15.19 2.59
N ALA A 190 -15.32 15.48 3.12
CA ALA A 190 -15.45 16.04 4.47
C ALA A 190 -14.94 15.06 5.54
N ASP A 191 -15.31 13.78 5.43
CA ASP A 191 -14.85 12.71 6.32
C ASP A 191 -13.30 12.54 6.25
N ALA A 192 -12.72 12.54 5.06
CA ALA A 192 -11.26 12.45 4.85
C ALA A 192 -10.52 13.67 5.42
N ARG A 193 -11.06 14.87 5.28
CA ARG A 193 -10.50 16.10 5.89
C ARG A 193 -10.55 16.06 7.41
N GLU A 194 -11.62 15.55 7.99
CA GLU A 194 -11.72 15.35 9.44
C GLU A 194 -10.60 14.44 9.94
N VAL A 195 -10.34 13.32 9.26
CA VAL A 195 -9.27 12.39 9.61
C VAL A 195 -7.90 13.07 9.66
N VAL A 196 -7.52 13.81 8.62
CA VAL A 196 -6.19 14.45 8.57
C VAL A 196 -6.08 15.64 9.52
N ALA A 197 -7.17 16.35 9.81
CA ALA A 197 -7.21 17.45 10.76
C ALA A 197 -7.07 16.98 12.22
N ALA A 198 -7.61 15.81 12.55
CA ALA A 198 -7.60 15.25 13.90
C ALA A 198 -6.19 14.87 14.40
N ARG A 199 -5.23 14.62 13.51
CA ARG A 199 -3.82 14.26 13.82
C ARG A 199 -3.67 13.20 14.92
N ARG A 200 -4.52 12.19 14.88
CA ARG A 200 -4.58 11.14 15.90
C ARG A 200 -3.32 10.27 15.84
N SER A 201 -2.70 10.02 16.99
CA SER A 201 -1.47 9.22 17.12
C SER A 201 -1.70 7.70 17.03
N ASP A 202 -2.94 7.23 17.10
CA ASP A 202 -3.30 5.82 16.96
C ASP A 202 -3.58 5.39 15.52
N LEU A 203 -3.52 6.34 14.57
CA LEU A 203 -3.64 6.04 13.13
C LEU A 203 -2.27 5.68 12.54
N ALA A 204 -2.26 4.74 11.60
CA ALA A 204 -1.05 4.42 10.87
C ALA A 204 -0.67 5.56 9.92
N VAL A 205 0.62 5.93 9.90
CA VAL A 205 1.11 7.01 9.02
C VAL A 205 0.87 6.70 7.55
N ASP A 206 0.95 5.43 7.16
CA ASP A 206 0.68 4.98 5.79
C ASP A 206 -0.78 5.26 5.40
N ASP A 207 -1.73 5.01 6.32
CA ASP A 207 -3.16 5.27 6.10
C ASP A 207 -3.44 6.77 5.98
N ILE A 208 -2.86 7.60 6.88
CA ILE A 208 -2.94 9.06 6.79
C ILE A 208 -2.34 9.58 5.47
N SER A 209 -1.19 9.03 5.05
CA SER A 209 -0.58 9.41 3.76
C SER A 209 -1.50 9.09 2.59
N SER A 210 -2.18 7.93 2.63
CA SER A 210 -3.16 7.52 1.62
C SER A 210 -4.36 8.48 1.58
N VAL A 211 -4.88 8.90 2.74
CA VAL A 211 -5.97 9.89 2.80
C VAL A 211 -5.56 11.21 2.17
N TYR A 212 -4.36 11.73 2.46
CA TYR A 212 -3.86 12.95 1.80
C TYR A 212 -3.75 12.79 0.28
N LEU A 213 -3.24 11.65 -0.20
CA LEU A 213 -3.11 11.39 -1.64
C LEU A 213 -4.49 11.31 -2.31
N THR A 214 -5.48 10.71 -1.65
CA THR A 214 -6.86 10.66 -2.17
C THR A 214 -7.51 12.06 -2.18
N LEU A 215 -7.25 12.89 -1.15
CA LEU A 215 -7.66 14.30 -1.15
C LEU A 215 -6.99 15.11 -2.27
N ALA A 216 -5.71 14.84 -2.57
CA ALA A 216 -5.03 15.48 -3.69
C ALA A 216 -5.63 15.04 -5.05
N ALA A 217 -6.00 13.76 -5.19
CA ALA A 217 -6.70 13.27 -6.38
C ALA A 217 -8.10 13.88 -6.52
N GLU A 218 -8.81 14.12 -5.43
CA GLU A 218 -10.09 14.84 -5.44
C GLU A 218 -9.92 16.27 -5.95
N ARG A 219 -8.90 17.00 -5.48
CA ARG A 219 -8.58 18.34 -5.99
C ARG A 219 -8.21 18.33 -7.48
N GLU A 220 -7.47 17.32 -7.92
CA GLU A 220 -7.12 17.15 -9.32
C GLU A 220 -8.37 16.90 -10.18
N ALA A 221 -9.27 16.02 -9.76
CA ALA A 221 -10.56 15.79 -10.43
C ALA A 221 -11.45 17.05 -10.48
N ALA A 222 -11.39 17.89 -9.45
CA ALA A 222 -12.05 19.19 -9.38
C ALA A 222 -11.32 20.29 -10.18
N ARG A 223 -10.16 20.02 -10.81
CA ARG A 223 -9.27 20.97 -11.49
C ARG A 223 -8.81 22.13 -10.59
N ASP A 224 -8.72 21.87 -9.29
CA ASP A 224 -8.25 22.81 -8.26
C ASP A 224 -6.76 22.60 -7.99
N SER A 225 -5.91 23.18 -8.84
CA SER A 225 -4.44 23.02 -8.76
C SER A 225 -3.86 23.61 -7.46
N ASP A 226 -4.39 24.72 -6.98
CA ASP A 226 -3.90 25.36 -5.75
C ASP A 226 -4.31 24.55 -4.51
N GLY A 227 -5.54 24.05 -4.48
CA GLY A 227 -6.00 23.14 -3.44
C GLY A 227 -5.20 21.83 -3.43
N ARG A 228 -4.89 21.27 -4.60
CA ARG A 228 -4.03 20.07 -4.71
C ARG A 228 -2.63 20.34 -4.14
N LYS A 229 -2.02 21.46 -4.52
CA LYS A 229 -0.70 21.85 -4.01
C LYS A 229 -0.72 22.04 -2.48
N THR A 230 -1.77 22.63 -1.95
CA THR A 230 -1.95 22.80 -0.49
C THR A 230 -2.00 21.44 0.21
N VAL A 231 -2.85 20.52 -0.24
CA VAL A 231 -2.97 19.17 0.32
C VAL A 231 -1.64 18.40 0.29
N LEU A 232 -0.92 18.48 -0.83
CA LEU A 232 0.39 17.83 -0.95
C LEU A 232 1.46 18.48 -0.06
N SER A 233 1.40 19.80 0.16
CA SER A 233 2.29 20.52 1.09
C SER A 233 2.02 20.11 2.55
N ASP A 234 0.75 19.93 2.90
CA ASP A 234 0.35 19.44 4.22
C ASP A 234 0.83 18.00 4.43
N LEU A 235 0.72 17.12 3.42
CA LEU A 235 1.28 15.75 3.45
C LEU A 235 2.80 15.79 3.66
N ALA A 236 3.52 16.62 2.89
CA ALA A 236 4.98 16.73 3.03
C ALA A 236 5.36 17.17 4.45
N SER A 237 4.69 18.21 4.98
CA SER A 237 4.93 18.73 6.34
C SER A 237 4.59 17.67 7.42
N TYR A 238 3.51 16.93 7.24
CA TYR A 238 3.15 15.83 8.14
C TYR A 238 4.25 14.76 8.18
N LEU A 239 4.70 14.30 7.01
CA LEU A 239 5.72 13.24 6.90
C LEU A 239 7.10 13.72 7.40
N GLU A 240 7.44 14.98 7.20
CA GLU A 240 8.66 15.58 7.78
C GLU A 240 8.60 15.60 9.30
N GLY A 241 7.45 15.96 9.86
CA GLY A 241 7.23 15.91 11.30
C GLY A 241 7.34 14.50 11.87
N GLU A 242 6.80 13.48 11.20
CA GLU A 242 6.92 12.07 11.62
C GLU A 242 8.38 11.58 11.52
N ALA A 243 9.08 11.92 10.43
CA ALA A 243 10.49 11.59 10.26
C ALA A 243 11.40 12.26 11.31
N ALA A 244 11.10 13.51 11.70
CA ALA A 244 11.83 14.20 12.75
C ALA A 244 11.62 13.61 14.15
N ARG A 245 10.45 13.02 14.41
CA ARG A 245 10.15 12.32 15.68
C ARG A 245 10.75 10.92 15.75
N ALA A 246 11.20 10.37 14.64
CA ALA A 246 11.79 9.03 14.58
C ALA A 246 13.09 8.96 15.39
N LYS A 247 13.15 8.05 16.37
CA LYS A 247 14.28 7.94 17.31
C LYS A 247 15.48 7.19 16.73
N THR A 248 15.32 6.49 15.63
CA THR A 248 16.37 5.67 15.00
C THR A 248 16.37 5.87 13.49
N PRO A 249 17.51 5.67 12.80
CA PRO A 249 17.54 5.67 11.33
C PRO A 249 16.53 4.69 10.71
N ALA A 250 16.40 3.50 11.29
CA ALA A 250 15.44 2.48 10.83
C ALA A 250 13.97 2.94 10.94
N ALA A 251 13.63 3.72 11.94
CA ALA A 251 12.30 4.33 12.06
C ALA A 251 12.10 5.50 11.10
N ARG A 252 13.17 6.27 10.79
CA ARG A 252 13.11 7.42 9.89
C ARG A 252 12.98 7.01 8.43
N VAL A 253 13.75 6.02 7.97
CA VAL A 253 13.82 5.60 6.56
C VAL A 253 12.49 5.09 6.00
N VAL A 254 11.55 4.68 6.86
CA VAL A 254 10.23 4.19 6.44
C VAL A 254 9.41 5.28 5.76
N PHE A 255 9.70 6.56 6.03
CA PHE A 255 8.99 7.70 5.45
C PHE A 255 9.57 8.17 4.12
N ASP A 256 10.75 7.69 3.71
CA ASP A 256 11.47 8.21 2.54
C ASP A 256 10.70 8.06 1.23
N SER A 257 10.00 6.93 1.04
CA SER A 257 9.21 6.72 -0.18
C SER A 257 8.01 7.66 -0.27
N HIS A 258 7.32 7.88 0.85
CA HIS A 258 6.17 8.77 0.91
C HIS A 258 6.60 10.23 0.74
N ARG A 259 7.71 10.64 1.38
CA ARG A 259 8.26 12.00 1.25
C ARG A 259 8.73 12.26 -0.19
N LEU A 260 9.48 11.33 -0.80
CA LEU A 260 9.87 11.45 -2.20
C LEU A 260 8.64 11.59 -3.11
N SER A 261 7.61 10.77 -2.92
CA SER A 261 6.38 10.86 -3.70
C SER A 261 5.70 12.23 -3.55
N ALA A 262 5.59 12.75 -2.32
CA ALA A 262 5.02 14.07 -2.06
C ALA A 262 5.83 15.18 -2.74
N TYR A 263 7.16 15.14 -2.65
CA TYR A 263 8.03 16.14 -3.27
C TYR A 263 7.99 16.11 -4.81
N LEU A 264 7.94 14.91 -5.40
CA LEU A 264 7.76 14.76 -6.85
C LEU A 264 6.44 15.39 -7.31
N GLN A 265 5.35 15.13 -6.60
CA GLN A 265 4.02 15.70 -6.93
C GLN A 265 3.93 17.22 -6.68
N LEU A 266 4.75 17.76 -5.77
CA LEU A 266 4.90 19.17 -5.52
C LEU A 266 5.82 19.87 -6.53
N ASN A 267 6.44 19.11 -7.44
CA ASN A 267 7.50 19.61 -8.33
C ASN A 267 8.70 20.22 -7.55
N ALA A 268 9.05 19.59 -6.43
CA ALA A 268 10.13 20.00 -5.52
C ALA A 268 11.03 18.78 -5.16
N PRO A 269 11.47 17.96 -6.16
CA PRO A 269 12.21 16.72 -5.91
C PRO A 269 13.58 16.93 -5.26
N GLU A 270 14.18 18.12 -5.36
CA GLU A 270 15.43 18.48 -4.71
C GLU A 270 15.36 18.34 -3.18
N ARG A 271 14.18 18.50 -2.57
CA ARG A 271 13.96 18.31 -1.12
C ARG A 271 14.21 16.86 -0.68
N ALA A 272 14.10 15.89 -1.60
CA ALA A 272 14.35 14.49 -1.29
C ALA A 272 15.84 14.16 -1.19
N VAL A 273 16.71 14.88 -1.88
CA VAL A 273 18.13 14.51 -2.02
C VAL A 273 18.84 14.40 -0.66
N PRO A 274 18.83 15.42 0.24
CA PRO A 274 19.57 15.33 1.51
C PRO A 274 19.12 14.17 2.40
N MET A 275 17.80 13.90 2.45
CA MET A 275 17.27 12.81 3.28
C MET A 275 17.65 11.45 2.73
N LEU A 276 17.64 11.27 1.40
CA LEU A 276 17.98 10.01 0.75
C LEU A 276 19.49 9.72 0.80
N GLU A 277 20.33 10.74 0.69
CA GLU A 277 21.77 10.63 0.93
C GLU A 277 22.09 10.21 2.37
N ALA A 278 21.36 10.76 3.35
CA ALA A 278 21.47 10.35 4.74
C ALA A 278 21.06 8.87 4.92
N SER A 279 19.96 8.46 4.29
CA SER A 279 19.48 7.08 4.34
C SER A 279 20.45 6.11 3.64
N GLU A 280 21.09 6.50 2.55
CA GLU A 280 22.12 5.68 1.89
C GLU A 280 23.35 5.49 2.78
N ARG A 281 23.78 6.53 3.52
CA ARG A 281 24.87 6.40 4.51
C ARG A 281 24.52 5.49 5.67
N ASP A 282 23.27 5.58 6.17
CA ASP A 282 22.81 4.76 7.31
C ASP A 282 22.59 3.31 6.92
N PHE A 283 22.26 3.03 5.65
CA PHE A 283 21.93 1.70 5.13
C PHE A 283 22.71 1.42 3.83
N PRO A 284 24.05 1.27 3.91
CA PRO A 284 24.91 1.14 2.73
C PRO A 284 24.65 -0.11 1.88
N ASP A 285 24.03 -1.15 2.45
CA ASP A 285 23.69 -2.40 1.75
C ASP A 285 22.25 -2.42 1.20
N ASP A 286 21.44 -1.39 1.50
CA ASP A 286 20.08 -1.29 1.00
C ASP A 286 20.08 -0.61 -0.38
N TYR A 287 19.42 -1.23 -1.35
CA TYR A 287 19.26 -0.65 -2.69
C TYR A 287 18.22 0.49 -2.76
N ASN A 288 17.32 0.58 -1.80
CA ASN A 288 16.21 1.55 -1.85
C ASN A 288 16.66 3.02 -1.82
N PRO A 289 17.58 3.46 -0.92
CA PRO A 289 18.03 4.84 -0.91
C PRO A 289 18.69 5.26 -2.24
N PRO A 290 19.70 4.56 -2.81
CA PRO A 290 20.27 4.96 -4.08
C PRO A 290 19.29 4.82 -5.26
N ALA A 291 18.36 3.85 -5.26
CA ALA A 291 17.32 3.77 -6.28
C ALA A 291 16.37 4.99 -6.25
N ARG A 292 16.00 5.47 -5.07
CA ARG A 292 15.19 6.67 -4.88
C ARG A 292 15.97 7.95 -5.23
N LEU A 293 17.28 8.01 -4.92
CA LEU A 293 18.15 9.10 -5.34
C LEU A 293 18.19 9.20 -6.87
N ALA A 294 18.31 8.08 -7.59
CA ALA A 294 18.25 8.08 -9.05
C ALA A 294 16.97 8.73 -9.58
N VAL A 295 15.82 8.47 -8.94
CA VAL A 295 14.53 9.09 -9.29
C VAL A 295 14.52 10.59 -8.97
N ALA A 296 15.03 10.99 -7.80
CA ALA A 296 15.08 12.41 -7.38
C ALA A 296 16.01 13.21 -8.30
N TYR A 297 17.23 12.73 -8.57
CA TYR A 297 18.18 13.37 -9.48
C TYR A 297 17.66 13.43 -10.92
N LYS A 298 17.00 12.36 -11.42
CA LYS A 298 16.32 12.39 -12.70
C LYS A 298 15.32 13.54 -12.81
N ALA A 299 14.51 13.73 -11.76
CA ALA A 299 13.45 14.76 -11.74
C ALA A 299 13.98 16.20 -11.74
N ILE A 300 15.24 16.41 -11.35
CA ILE A 300 15.95 17.72 -11.44
C ILE A 300 17.01 17.74 -12.55
N GLU A 301 16.94 16.81 -13.49
CA GLU A 301 17.80 16.69 -14.67
C GLU A 301 19.30 16.57 -14.36
N ARG A 302 19.65 16.15 -13.14
CA ARG A 302 21.04 15.82 -12.76
C ARG A 302 21.38 14.41 -13.26
N TRP A 303 21.49 14.27 -14.56
CA TRP A 303 21.58 12.97 -15.25
C TRP A 303 22.76 12.10 -14.80
N ASP A 304 23.94 12.69 -14.61
CA ASP A 304 25.14 11.97 -14.20
C ASP A 304 25.01 11.44 -12.76
N ASP A 305 24.48 12.26 -11.86
CA ASP A 305 24.21 11.85 -10.48
C ASP A 305 23.13 10.76 -10.43
N ALA A 306 22.10 10.88 -11.28
CA ALA A 306 21.05 9.87 -11.40
C ALA A 306 21.60 8.53 -11.88
N LEU A 307 22.48 8.53 -12.90
CA LEU A 307 23.16 7.32 -13.37
C LEU A 307 24.04 6.72 -12.28
N ALA A 308 24.88 7.52 -11.62
CA ALA A 308 25.73 7.07 -10.54
C ALA A 308 24.94 6.46 -9.37
N ALA A 309 23.78 7.04 -9.02
CA ALA A 309 22.89 6.47 -8.02
C ALA A 309 22.28 5.13 -8.49
N SER A 310 21.87 5.04 -9.75
CA SER A 310 21.42 3.78 -10.35
C SER A 310 22.49 2.70 -10.35
N ASP A 311 23.75 3.06 -10.63
CA ASP A 311 24.91 2.14 -10.59
C ASP A 311 25.16 1.59 -9.19
N ARG A 312 24.91 2.38 -8.13
CA ARG A 312 24.99 1.91 -6.74
C ARG A 312 23.79 1.05 -6.30
N ALA A 313 22.61 1.27 -6.91
CA ALA A 313 21.41 0.53 -6.58
C ALA A 313 21.38 -0.88 -7.22
N LEU A 314 21.69 -0.99 -8.50
CA LEU A 314 21.53 -2.21 -9.31
C LEU A 314 22.26 -3.44 -8.74
N PRO A 315 23.53 -3.37 -8.29
CA PRO A 315 24.23 -4.54 -7.73
C PRO A 315 23.63 -5.06 -6.43
N LYS A 316 22.94 -4.21 -5.67
CA LYS A 316 22.29 -4.54 -4.40
C LYS A 316 20.84 -5.00 -4.60
N ALA A 317 20.22 -4.64 -5.72
CA ALA A 317 18.83 -4.94 -6.01
C ALA A 317 18.64 -6.40 -6.42
N TYR A 318 17.50 -6.96 -6.03
CA TYR A 318 17.08 -8.32 -6.36
C TYR A 318 15.57 -8.38 -6.58
N GLY A 319 15.11 -9.42 -7.27
CA GLY A 319 13.69 -9.66 -7.52
C GLY A 319 13.01 -8.62 -8.42
N PRO A 320 11.67 -8.64 -8.48
CA PRO A 320 10.90 -7.83 -9.42
C PRO A 320 11.12 -6.31 -9.33
N ARG A 321 11.51 -5.78 -8.16
CA ARG A 321 11.79 -4.34 -8.01
C ARG A 321 13.01 -3.87 -8.80
N LYS A 322 13.92 -4.77 -9.10
CA LYS A 322 15.09 -4.47 -9.96
C LYS A 322 14.68 -3.98 -11.34
N ILE A 323 13.53 -4.47 -11.84
CA ILE A 323 12.95 -3.99 -13.11
C ILE A 323 12.66 -2.49 -13.06
N GLY A 324 12.11 -1.99 -11.94
CA GLY A 324 11.85 -0.56 -11.76
C GLY A 324 13.13 0.28 -11.80
N ILE A 325 14.25 -0.24 -11.28
CA ILE A 325 15.54 0.46 -11.32
C ILE A 325 16.09 0.51 -12.74
N TRP A 326 16.00 -0.60 -13.51
CA TRP A 326 16.36 -0.62 -14.92
C TRP A 326 15.51 0.34 -15.75
N MET A 327 14.21 0.43 -15.46
CA MET A 327 13.31 1.35 -16.14
C MET A 327 13.65 2.81 -15.84
N ALA A 328 13.94 3.14 -14.56
CA ALA A 328 14.40 4.47 -14.18
C ALA A 328 15.72 4.82 -14.89
N ARG A 329 16.66 3.85 -14.99
CA ARG A 329 17.92 4.01 -15.72
C ARG A 329 17.68 4.28 -17.20
N ALA A 330 16.76 3.55 -17.83
CA ALA A 330 16.40 3.78 -19.22
C ALA A 330 15.88 5.19 -19.46
N ASP A 331 15.00 5.68 -18.55
CA ASP A 331 14.48 7.05 -18.63
C ASP A 331 15.58 8.11 -18.42
N ILE A 332 16.53 7.87 -17.52
CA ILE A 332 17.68 8.76 -17.28
C ILE A 332 18.56 8.84 -18.54
N LEU A 333 18.88 7.69 -19.14
CA LEU A 333 19.71 7.63 -20.37
C LEU A 333 19.01 8.31 -21.55
N ALA A 334 17.69 8.12 -21.69
CA ALA A 334 16.91 8.79 -22.71
C ALA A 334 16.88 10.31 -22.50
N GLY A 335 16.70 10.77 -21.24
CA GLY A 335 16.75 12.20 -20.91
C GLY A 335 18.13 12.82 -21.17
N LYS A 336 19.20 12.04 -21.02
CA LYS A 336 20.57 12.45 -21.37
C LYS A 336 20.84 12.45 -22.89
N GLY A 337 19.94 11.89 -23.70
CA GLY A 337 20.10 11.75 -25.15
C GLY A 337 20.77 10.46 -25.60
N ASP A 338 21.14 9.55 -24.69
CA ASP A 338 21.76 8.26 -25.04
C ASP A 338 20.65 7.20 -25.28
N HIS A 339 19.97 7.33 -26.40
CA HIS A 339 18.89 6.42 -26.78
C HIS A 339 19.35 4.96 -26.99
N PRO A 340 20.52 4.68 -27.56
CA PRO A 340 21.02 3.30 -27.65
C PRO A 340 21.25 2.65 -26.28
N ALA A 341 21.81 3.37 -25.30
CA ALA A 341 21.98 2.85 -23.95
C ALA A 341 20.64 2.72 -23.21
N ALA A 342 19.71 3.65 -23.41
CA ALA A 342 18.35 3.55 -22.87
C ALA A 342 17.65 2.28 -23.36
N ARG A 343 17.76 1.97 -24.68
CA ARG A 343 17.20 0.73 -25.25
C ARG A 343 17.81 -0.52 -24.59
N ARG A 344 19.14 -0.57 -24.47
CA ARG A 344 19.82 -1.70 -23.78
C ARG A 344 19.36 -1.88 -22.35
N ALA A 345 19.07 -0.79 -21.62
CA ALA A 345 18.55 -0.87 -20.24
C ALA A 345 17.15 -1.51 -20.19
N VAL A 346 16.28 -1.22 -21.17
CA VAL A 346 14.95 -1.86 -21.26
C VAL A 346 15.07 -3.33 -21.69
N GLU A 347 16.00 -3.65 -22.60
CA GLU A 347 16.30 -5.04 -22.99
C GLU A 347 16.79 -5.86 -21.80
N GLN A 348 17.66 -5.29 -20.96
CA GLN A 348 18.10 -5.94 -19.72
C GLN A 348 16.94 -6.13 -18.73
N ALA A 349 16.08 -5.13 -18.57
CA ALA A 349 14.88 -5.25 -17.75
C ALA A 349 13.97 -6.40 -18.23
N LEU A 350 13.79 -6.53 -19.55
CA LEU A 350 12.98 -7.59 -20.14
C LEU A 350 13.62 -8.98 -19.91
N ALA A 351 14.91 -9.10 -20.14
CA ALA A 351 15.63 -10.36 -19.92
C ALA A 351 15.51 -10.85 -18.46
N GLU A 352 15.67 -9.92 -17.50
CA GLU A 352 15.50 -10.25 -16.07
C GLU A 352 14.05 -10.59 -15.72
N ALA A 353 13.05 -9.86 -16.28
CA ALA A 353 11.64 -10.14 -16.05
C ALA A 353 11.21 -11.51 -16.59
N ASP A 354 11.73 -11.90 -17.76
CA ASP A 354 11.47 -13.21 -18.35
C ASP A 354 12.12 -14.37 -17.54
N ALA A 355 13.22 -14.11 -16.83
CA ALA A 355 13.94 -15.09 -16.02
C ALA A 355 13.33 -15.30 -14.62
N PHE A 356 12.38 -14.51 -14.18
CA PHE A 356 11.78 -14.69 -12.86
C PHE A 356 10.97 -15.99 -12.77
N PRO A 357 10.99 -16.65 -11.59
CA PRO A 357 10.14 -17.80 -11.35
C PRO A 357 8.64 -17.40 -11.39
N PRO A 358 7.73 -18.36 -11.67
CA PRO A 358 6.31 -18.08 -11.92
C PRO A 358 5.65 -17.16 -10.90
N GLY A 359 5.86 -17.36 -9.60
CA GLY A 359 5.26 -16.53 -8.55
C GLY A 359 5.75 -15.07 -8.50
N GLN A 360 6.81 -14.73 -9.22
CA GLN A 360 7.36 -13.37 -9.33
C GLN A 360 7.28 -12.81 -10.75
N ARG A 361 7.00 -13.65 -11.74
CA ARG A 361 6.88 -13.28 -13.14
C ARG A 361 5.56 -12.57 -13.39
N SER A 362 5.60 -11.41 -14.03
CA SER A 362 4.42 -10.63 -14.39
C SER A 362 4.32 -10.47 -15.90
N GLU A 363 3.35 -11.13 -16.52
CA GLU A 363 3.08 -11.01 -17.96
C GLU A 363 2.70 -9.57 -18.35
N GLY A 364 2.01 -8.85 -17.45
CA GLY A 364 1.71 -7.44 -17.65
C GLY A 364 2.97 -6.58 -17.73
N THR A 365 3.95 -6.80 -16.83
CA THR A 365 5.24 -6.12 -16.85
C THR A 365 6.03 -6.45 -18.13
N ILE A 366 6.10 -7.72 -18.50
CA ILE A 366 6.76 -8.18 -19.72
C ILE A 366 6.14 -7.54 -20.96
N SER A 367 4.81 -7.52 -21.06
CA SER A 367 4.09 -6.88 -22.16
C SER A 367 4.37 -5.38 -22.24
N ALA A 368 4.37 -4.68 -21.10
CA ALA A 368 4.70 -3.25 -21.04
C ALA A 368 6.14 -2.95 -21.51
N LEU A 369 7.11 -3.77 -21.09
CA LEU A 369 8.50 -3.66 -21.52
C LEU A 369 8.67 -3.87 -23.04
N LYS A 370 8.02 -4.91 -23.59
CA LYS A 370 8.01 -5.17 -25.04
C LYS A 370 7.40 -4.00 -25.83
N LYS A 371 6.28 -3.45 -25.33
CA LYS A 371 5.64 -2.27 -25.95
C LYS A 371 6.57 -1.05 -25.90
N LYS A 372 7.26 -0.82 -24.78
CA LYS A 372 8.23 0.27 -24.66
C LYS A 372 9.40 0.10 -25.64
N LEU A 373 9.96 -1.09 -25.76
CA LEU A 373 11.04 -1.39 -26.72
C LEU A 373 10.59 -1.13 -28.17
N ALA A 374 9.39 -1.52 -28.53
CA ALA A 374 8.85 -1.30 -29.87
C ALA A 374 8.63 0.19 -30.18
N ALA A 375 8.41 1.03 -29.17
CA ALA A 375 8.21 2.47 -29.32
C ALA A 375 9.53 3.28 -29.28
N MET A 376 10.67 2.64 -28.97
CA MET A 376 11.97 3.30 -28.93
C MET A 376 12.63 3.31 -30.32
N PRO A 377 13.32 4.42 -30.66
CA PRO A 377 14.07 4.52 -31.91
C PRO A 377 15.21 3.51 -32.01
#